data_c6265e683db638f0f3765f92ce34044c
#
_entry.id   c6265e683db638f0f3765f92ce34044c
#
_cell.length_a   1.000
_cell.length_b   1.000
_cell.length_c   1.000
_cell.angle_alpha   90.00
_cell.angle_beta   90.00
_cell.angle_gamma   90.00
#
_symmetry.space_group_name_H-M   'P 1'
#
loop_
_entity.id
_entity.type
_entity.pdbx_description
1 polymer ?
#
loop_
_entity_poly.entity_id
_entity_poly.type
_entity_poly.pdbx_seq_one_letter_code
_entity_poly.pdbx_strand_id
1 'polypeptide(L)'
;TTEIYTLSLHDALPICYGYDAVKSGYVGNIIPRGEHHYSQIMNNHYLYCVTEAAKHHIMVNAHEATRPTGLCRTWPNLVGNESARGTEYEKFAGNNPDHTVILPFTRLQGGPMDYTPGILETQIGTWKEGSKSYVHTTLCGQLALYLVMYSPLQMAADLPENYAKYDDAFQFIRDVAVDWDDSRYIEAEPGDYITVARRAKGTDNWFVGGKCDENGHRAVVKLDFLDPGRRYECTIYKDAPDADYEKNPKAYVITRRTVKRGQTIKVDEARGGGFAVSLKAL
;
A
#
# COMPACT_ATOMS: atom_id res chain seq x y z
N THR A 1 -29.83 13.17 18.62
CA THR A 1 -29.90 13.91 17.32
C THR A 1 -28.83 14.99 17.24
N THR A 2 -28.42 15.62 18.36
CA THR A 2 -27.45 16.72 18.37
C THR A 2 -26.01 16.27 18.18
N GLU A 3 -25.66 15.06 18.57
CA GLU A 3 -24.29 14.52 18.45
C GLU A 3 -23.90 14.12 17.01
N ILE A 4 -24.87 13.71 16.20
CA ILE A 4 -24.63 13.41 14.77
C ILE A 4 -24.30 14.69 13.99
N TYR A 5 -24.87 15.83 14.40
CA TYR A 5 -24.57 17.14 13.77
C TYR A 5 -23.18 17.68 14.12
N THR A 6 -22.61 17.28 15.25
CA THR A 6 -21.27 17.73 15.66
C THR A 6 -20.17 17.05 14.81
N LEU A 7 -20.37 15.81 14.39
CA LEU A 7 -19.49 15.12 13.44
C LEU A 7 -19.51 15.77 12.05
N SER A 8 -20.68 16.24 11.58
CA SER A 8 -20.78 16.91 10.27
C SER A 8 -20.09 18.27 10.23
N LEU A 9 -19.90 18.94 11.38
CA LEU A 9 -19.13 20.19 11.45
C LEU A 9 -17.62 19.96 11.28
N HIS A 10 -17.08 18.82 11.75
CA HIS A 10 -15.69 18.43 11.50
C HIS A 10 -15.44 18.09 10.02
N ASP A 11 -16.43 17.53 9.32
CA ASP A 11 -16.34 17.27 7.89
C ASP A 11 -16.42 18.55 7.02
N ALA A 12 -17.00 19.63 7.55
CA ALA A 12 -17.09 20.92 6.84
C ALA A 12 -15.78 21.74 6.92
N LEU A 13 -14.94 21.54 7.94
CA LEU A 13 -13.68 22.29 8.08
C LEU A 13 -12.71 22.08 6.89
N PRO A 14 -12.48 20.85 6.36
CA PRO A 14 -11.65 20.68 5.19
C PRO A 14 -12.09 21.52 3.99
N ILE A 15 -13.40 21.61 3.75
CA ILE A 15 -13.98 22.39 2.66
C ILE A 15 -13.65 23.87 2.81
N CYS A 16 -13.81 24.42 4.01
CA CYS A 16 -13.57 25.84 4.30
C CYS A 16 -12.09 26.23 4.13
N TYR A 17 -11.17 25.27 4.32
CA TYR A 17 -9.73 25.46 4.18
C TYR A 17 -9.15 25.03 2.83
N GLY A 18 -10.01 24.60 1.89
CA GLY A 18 -9.60 24.22 0.53
C GLY A 18 -8.89 22.87 0.42
N TYR A 19 -9.17 21.94 1.31
CA TYR A 19 -8.69 20.57 1.18
C TYR A 19 -9.55 19.76 0.22
N ASP A 20 -8.91 18.92 -0.61
CA ASP A 20 -9.60 18.06 -1.59
C ASP A 20 -9.83 16.62 -1.07
N ALA A 21 -9.27 16.28 0.08
CA ALA A 21 -9.37 14.95 0.65
C ALA A 21 -9.41 14.99 2.18
N VAL A 22 -10.03 13.97 2.75
CA VAL A 22 -10.03 13.69 4.19
C VAL A 22 -9.67 12.23 4.45
N LYS A 23 -8.78 12.00 5.41
CA LYS A 23 -8.58 10.69 6.02
C LYS A 23 -9.38 10.66 7.31
N SER A 24 -10.44 9.85 7.35
CA SER A 24 -11.29 9.69 8.53
C SER A 24 -10.91 8.43 9.31
N GLY A 25 -11.14 8.43 10.63
CA GLY A 25 -10.90 7.29 11.49
C GLY A 25 -11.89 7.27 12.66
N TYR A 26 -12.17 6.07 13.15
CA TYR A 26 -13.17 5.84 14.21
C TYR A 26 -12.54 5.06 15.37
N VAL A 27 -11.50 5.65 15.97
CA VAL A 27 -10.71 5.04 17.03
C VAL A 27 -11.46 5.04 18.36
N GLY A 28 -11.41 3.92 19.09
CA GLY A 28 -11.98 3.80 20.42
C GLY A 28 -13.44 3.36 20.44
N ASN A 29 -14.17 3.80 21.45
CA ASN A 29 -15.57 3.41 21.64
C ASN A 29 -16.49 4.18 20.69
N ILE A 30 -17.35 3.47 20.00
CA ILE A 30 -18.35 4.07 19.11
C ILE A 30 -19.43 4.80 19.94
N ILE A 31 -19.88 5.93 19.42
CA ILE A 31 -21.03 6.68 19.92
C ILE A 31 -22.15 6.57 18.88
N PRO A 32 -23.39 6.20 19.23
CA PRO A 32 -23.92 5.96 20.60
C PRO A 32 -23.35 4.73 21.30
N ARG A 33 -23.27 4.79 22.64
CA ARG A 33 -22.77 3.67 23.45
C ARG A 33 -23.58 2.39 23.19
N GLY A 34 -22.89 1.29 22.99
CA GLY A 34 -23.47 -0.01 22.66
C GLY A 34 -23.45 -0.34 21.16
N GLU A 35 -23.18 0.64 20.32
CA GLU A 35 -22.92 0.42 18.89
C GLU A 35 -21.48 -0.05 18.65
N HIS A 36 -21.26 -0.63 17.50
CA HIS A 36 -19.93 -1.08 17.05
C HIS A 36 -19.75 -0.83 15.54
N HIS A 37 -18.52 -0.88 15.06
CA HIS A 37 -18.13 -0.50 13.68
C HIS A 37 -18.97 -1.17 12.57
N TYR A 38 -19.49 -2.37 12.81
CA TYR A 38 -20.29 -3.13 11.82
C TYR A 38 -21.80 -3.08 12.09
N SER A 39 -22.27 -2.25 13.03
CA SER A 39 -23.71 -2.06 13.26
C SER A 39 -24.39 -1.38 12.08
N GLN A 40 -25.70 -1.57 11.94
CA GLN A 40 -26.46 -0.92 10.86
C GLN A 40 -26.39 0.61 10.95
N ILE A 41 -26.39 1.15 12.18
CA ILE A 41 -26.25 2.60 12.41
C ILE A 41 -24.93 3.11 11.86
N MET A 42 -23.81 2.42 12.15
CA MET A 42 -22.49 2.82 11.66
C MET A 42 -22.36 2.63 10.14
N ASN A 43 -22.91 1.56 9.57
CA ASN A 43 -22.95 1.40 8.12
C ASN A 43 -23.65 2.58 7.43
N ASN A 44 -24.81 3.00 7.99
CA ASN A 44 -25.54 4.16 7.47
C ASN A 44 -24.74 5.46 7.65
N HIS A 45 -24.05 5.60 8.77
CA HIS A 45 -23.18 6.75 9.03
C HIS A 45 -22.02 6.84 8.03
N TYR A 46 -21.30 5.73 7.77
CA TYR A 46 -20.23 5.72 6.77
C TYR A 46 -20.74 6.10 5.37
N LEU A 47 -21.87 5.55 4.97
CA LEU A 47 -22.51 5.91 3.70
C LEU A 47 -22.86 7.40 3.66
N TYR A 48 -23.44 7.93 4.75
CA TYR A 48 -23.76 9.34 4.85
C TYR A 48 -22.50 10.22 4.69
N CYS A 49 -21.41 9.93 5.39
CA CYS A 49 -20.18 10.70 5.30
C CYS A 49 -19.61 10.70 3.87
N VAL A 50 -19.60 9.54 3.20
CA VAL A 50 -19.11 9.42 1.81
C VAL A 50 -19.98 10.23 0.85
N THR A 51 -21.31 10.14 0.99
CA THR A 51 -22.25 10.82 0.09
C THR A 51 -22.27 12.35 0.31
N GLU A 52 -22.14 12.81 1.55
CA GLU A 52 -22.00 14.24 1.86
C GLU A 52 -20.69 14.81 1.32
N ALA A 53 -19.55 14.11 1.57
CA ALA A 53 -18.26 14.52 1.03
C ALA A 53 -18.28 14.63 -0.51
N ALA A 54 -18.97 13.69 -1.20
CA ALA A 54 -19.12 13.74 -2.65
C ALA A 54 -19.80 15.02 -3.15
N LYS A 55 -20.82 15.54 -2.44
CA LYS A 55 -21.50 16.80 -2.80
C LYS A 55 -20.57 18.00 -2.78
N HIS A 56 -19.50 17.92 -2.02
CA HIS A 56 -18.48 18.95 -1.87
C HIS A 56 -17.19 18.66 -2.61
N HIS A 57 -17.16 17.62 -3.47
CA HIS A 57 -15.97 17.19 -4.23
C HIS A 57 -14.79 16.79 -3.36
N ILE A 58 -15.05 16.27 -2.15
CA ILE A 58 -14.03 15.82 -1.20
C ILE A 58 -13.81 14.30 -1.35
N MET A 59 -12.57 13.88 -1.52
CA MET A 59 -12.18 12.48 -1.48
C MET A 59 -12.14 11.98 -0.03
N VAL A 60 -12.52 10.71 0.17
CA VAL A 60 -12.53 10.07 1.49
C VAL A 60 -11.62 8.85 1.48
N ASN A 61 -10.69 8.79 2.43
CA ASN A 61 -9.93 7.61 2.79
C ASN A 61 -10.33 7.20 4.22
N ALA A 62 -11.11 6.12 4.37
CA ALA A 62 -11.77 5.77 5.63
C ALA A 62 -11.01 4.68 6.39
N HIS A 63 -10.56 4.99 7.62
CA HIS A 63 -9.98 4.05 8.56
C HIS A 63 -11.00 3.58 9.61
N GLU A 64 -10.81 2.39 10.19
CA GLU A 64 -11.74 1.71 11.12
C GLU A 64 -13.19 1.63 10.61
N ALA A 65 -13.39 1.81 9.33
CA ALA A 65 -14.69 1.69 8.67
C ALA A 65 -15.06 0.23 8.41
N THR A 66 -16.29 0.00 7.96
CA THR A 66 -16.75 -1.34 7.57
C THR A 66 -15.97 -1.89 6.37
N ARG A 67 -15.94 -3.21 6.26
CA ARG A 67 -15.35 -3.87 5.09
C ARG A 67 -15.97 -3.36 3.80
N PRO A 68 -15.18 -3.13 2.76
CA PRO A 68 -15.68 -2.59 1.49
C PRO A 68 -16.60 -3.58 0.79
N THR A 69 -17.65 -3.06 0.20
CA THR A 69 -18.67 -3.80 -0.55
C THR A 69 -18.75 -3.38 -2.03
N GLY A 70 -17.72 -2.68 -2.52
CA GLY A 70 -17.72 -2.07 -3.85
C GLY A 70 -18.34 -0.67 -3.90
N LEU A 71 -18.61 -0.05 -2.75
CA LEU A 71 -19.19 1.30 -2.64
C LEU A 71 -18.37 2.36 -3.40
N CYS A 72 -17.05 2.20 -3.49
CA CYS A 72 -16.16 3.05 -4.27
C CYS A 72 -16.45 3.08 -5.78
N ARG A 73 -17.19 2.10 -6.31
CA ARG A 73 -17.62 2.10 -7.72
C ARG A 73 -18.88 2.96 -7.94
N THR A 74 -19.72 3.10 -6.92
CA THR A 74 -20.88 3.99 -6.93
C THR A 74 -20.50 5.41 -6.53
N TRP A 75 -19.60 5.53 -5.55
CA TRP A 75 -19.11 6.78 -5.00
C TRP A 75 -17.58 6.83 -5.15
N PRO A 76 -17.06 7.27 -6.32
CA PRO A 76 -15.63 7.22 -6.61
C PRO A 76 -14.78 8.19 -5.77
N ASN A 77 -15.42 9.12 -5.05
CA ASN A 77 -14.74 9.91 -4.02
C ASN A 77 -14.29 9.10 -2.80
N LEU A 78 -14.84 7.89 -2.58
CA LEU A 78 -14.30 6.92 -1.63
C LEU A 78 -13.07 6.25 -2.26
N VAL A 79 -11.91 6.88 -2.13
CA VAL A 79 -10.67 6.46 -2.82
C VAL A 79 -10.00 5.27 -2.16
N GLY A 80 -10.28 5.02 -0.88
CA GLY A 80 -9.78 3.85 -0.17
C GLY A 80 -10.34 3.76 1.25
N ASN A 81 -10.21 2.60 1.85
CA ASN A 81 -10.38 2.45 3.27
C ASN A 81 -9.45 1.36 3.80
N GLU A 82 -9.15 1.38 5.11
CA GLU A 82 -8.31 0.40 5.74
C GLU A 82 -9.03 -0.96 5.86
N SER A 83 -9.99 -1.06 6.74
CA SER A 83 -10.88 -2.20 7.02
C SER A 83 -10.20 -3.56 7.18
N ALA A 84 -8.91 -3.57 7.44
CA ALA A 84 -8.06 -4.66 7.87
C ALA A 84 -6.80 -4.08 8.52
N ARG A 85 -6.00 -4.88 9.18
CA ARG A 85 -4.76 -4.40 9.79
C ARG A 85 -3.81 -3.88 8.72
N GLY A 86 -3.50 -2.58 8.77
CA GLY A 86 -2.48 -1.92 7.99
C GLY A 86 -1.16 -1.77 8.76
N THR A 87 -0.26 -0.93 8.25
CA THR A 87 1.07 -0.70 8.86
C THR A 87 0.99 -0.17 10.29
N GLU A 88 -0.06 0.58 10.64
CA GLU A 88 -0.23 1.09 12.01
C GLU A 88 -0.21 -0.03 13.06
N TYR A 89 -0.68 -1.22 12.70
CA TYR A 89 -0.73 -2.36 13.62
C TYR A 89 0.65 -2.90 14.01
N GLU A 90 1.69 -2.61 13.25
CA GLU A 90 3.08 -2.95 13.57
C GLU A 90 3.55 -2.37 14.91
N LYS A 91 2.97 -1.24 15.32
CA LYS A 91 3.24 -0.61 16.62
C LYS A 91 2.74 -1.44 17.80
N PHE A 92 1.70 -2.25 17.61
CA PHE A 92 1.02 -2.97 18.70
C PHE A 92 1.52 -4.42 18.81
N ALA A 93 1.15 -5.27 17.88
CA ALA A 93 1.50 -6.70 17.89
C ALA A 93 2.24 -7.16 16.63
N GLY A 94 2.31 -6.28 15.64
CA GLY A 94 2.89 -6.58 14.33
C GLY A 94 1.92 -7.35 13.41
N ASN A 95 2.24 -7.30 12.13
CA ASN A 95 1.62 -8.13 11.10
C ASN A 95 2.67 -9.15 10.64
N ASN A 96 2.40 -10.44 10.73
CA ASN A 96 3.30 -11.41 10.12
C ASN A 96 3.43 -11.16 8.61
N PRO A 97 4.55 -11.53 7.99
CA PRO A 97 4.74 -11.34 6.55
C PRO A 97 3.63 -11.95 5.68
N ASP A 98 3.09 -13.13 6.05
CA ASP A 98 1.96 -13.81 5.38
C ASP A 98 0.71 -12.94 5.29
N HIS A 99 0.46 -12.07 6.28
CA HIS A 99 -0.67 -11.15 6.27
C HIS A 99 -0.64 -10.23 5.03
N THR A 100 0.53 -9.75 4.62
CA THR A 100 0.66 -8.86 3.46
C THR A 100 0.46 -9.56 2.12
N VAL A 101 0.60 -10.88 2.07
CA VAL A 101 0.39 -11.68 0.86
C VAL A 101 -0.95 -12.43 0.83
N ILE A 102 -1.75 -12.35 1.90
CA ILE A 102 -3.15 -12.81 1.90
C ILE A 102 -4.14 -11.67 1.59
N LEU A 103 -3.84 -10.43 1.97
CA LEU A 103 -4.73 -9.28 1.77
C LEU A 103 -5.12 -9.04 0.30
N PRO A 104 -4.22 -9.19 -0.70
CA PRO A 104 -4.58 -9.06 -2.11
C PRO A 104 -5.69 -10.01 -2.57
N PHE A 105 -5.80 -11.19 -1.95
CA PHE A 105 -6.78 -12.23 -2.29
C PHE A 105 -8.06 -12.16 -1.45
N THR A 106 -8.06 -11.38 -0.38
CA THR A 106 -9.17 -11.30 0.57
C THR A 106 -9.70 -9.87 0.66
N ARG A 107 -9.03 -8.99 1.40
CA ARG A 107 -9.46 -7.62 1.68
C ARG A 107 -9.61 -6.78 0.41
N LEU A 108 -8.68 -6.87 -0.54
CA LEU A 108 -8.69 -6.06 -1.77
C LEU A 108 -9.78 -6.49 -2.77
N GLN A 109 -10.44 -7.62 -2.58
CA GLN A 109 -11.56 -8.05 -3.42
C GLN A 109 -12.76 -7.08 -3.33
N GLY A 110 -12.91 -6.37 -2.22
CA GLY A 110 -13.96 -5.37 -2.01
C GLY A 110 -13.62 -3.97 -2.54
N GLY A 111 -12.38 -3.71 -2.89
CA GLY A 111 -11.90 -2.41 -3.38
C GLY A 111 -10.54 -1.99 -2.81
N PRO A 112 -10.08 -0.76 -3.14
CA PRO A 112 -8.79 -0.24 -2.72
C PRO A 112 -8.59 -0.29 -1.21
N MET A 113 -7.35 -0.52 -0.79
CA MET A 113 -6.97 -0.52 0.62
C MET A 113 -5.88 0.52 0.90
N ASP A 114 -6.11 1.39 1.89
CA ASP A 114 -5.02 2.14 2.49
C ASP A 114 -4.30 1.24 3.51
N TYR A 115 -3.26 0.56 3.06
CA TYR A 115 -2.36 -0.21 3.92
C TYR A 115 -1.38 0.70 4.67
N THR A 116 -1.24 1.94 4.24
CA THR A 116 -0.28 2.93 4.77
C THR A 116 1.18 2.44 4.63
N PRO A 117 1.66 2.14 3.40
CA PRO A 117 3.01 1.63 3.17
C PRO A 117 4.08 2.70 3.26
N GLY A 118 5.35 2.29 3.15
CA GLY A 118 6.48 3.17 2.91
C GLY A 118 7.37 3.44 4.11
N ILE A 119 7.27 2.68 5.19
CA ILE A 119 8.22 2.79 6.31
C ILE A 119 9.54 2.11 5.92
N LEU A 120 10.56 2.91 5.59
CA LEU A 120 11.90 2.41 5.24
C LEU A 120 12.76 2.18 6.48
N GLU A 121 12.58 2.98 7.55
CA GLU A 121 13.17 2.73 8.86
C GLU A 121 12.32 1.71 9.63
N THR A 122 12.48 0.44 9.28
CA THR A 122 11.64 -0.66 9.78
C THR A 122 11.74 -0.89 11.29
N GLN A 123 12.78 -0.40 11.96
CA GLN A 123 12.99 -0.54 13.40
C GLN A 123 12.38 0.63 14.17
N ILE A 124 11.06 0.71 14.19
CA ILE A 124 10.30 1.83 14.81
C ILE A 124 10.44 1.90 16.33
N GLY A 125 10.86 0.82 16.98
CA GLY A 125 11.11 0.79 18.42
C GLY A 125 12.26 1.66 18.89
N THR A 126 13.16 2.08 18.00
CA THR A 126 14.29 2.96 18.34
C THR A 126 13.88 4.35 18.82
N TRP A 127 12.65 4.76 18.55
CA TRP A 127 12.08 6.06 18.96
C TRP A 127 11.65 6.12 20.42
N LYS A 128 11.55 4.97 21.09
CA LYS A 128 11.14 4.88 22.48
C LYS A 128 12.02 3.86 23.20
N GLU A 129 12.73 4.35 24.21
CA GLU A 129 13.58 3.49 25.05
C GLU A 129 12.80 2.26 25.56
N GLY A 130 13.39 1.07 25.39
CA GLY A 130 12.80 -0.20 25.78
C GLY A 130 11.74 -0.76 24.81
N SER A 131 11.34 -0.05 23.77
CA SER A 131 10.47 -0.60 22.74
C SER A 131 11.23 -1.53 21.79
N LYS A 132 10.61 -2.66 21.45
CA LYS A 132 11.12 -3.63 20.46
C LYS A 132 10.25 -3.69 19.20
N SER A 133 9.36 -2.70 19.01
CA SER A 133 8.47 -2.68 17.84
C SER A 133 9.27 -2.48 16.55
N TYR A 134 8.96 -3.27 15.54
CA TYR A 134 9.53 -3.16 14.21
C TYR A 134 8.46 -3.53 13.17
N VAL A 135 8.67 -3.12 11.93
CA VAL A 135 7.83 -3.49 10.80
C VAL A 135 8.29 -4.83 10.25
N HIS A 136 7.39 -5.81 10.21
CA HIS A 136 7.70 -7.22 9.88
C HIS A 136 7.91 -7.43 8.37
N THR A 137 8.81 -6.66 7.77
CA THR A 137 9.18 -6.76 6.35
C THR A 137 10.56 -6.19 6.11
N THR A 138 11.16 -6.49 4.96
CA THR A 138 12.35 -5.79 4.48
C THR A 138 12.01 -4.43 3.89
N LEU A 139 13.02 -3.57 3.70
CA LEU A 139 12.87 -2.30 3.00
C LEU A 139 12.29 -2.51 1.58
N CYS A 140 12.80 -3.48 0.83
CA CYS A 140 12.27 -3.77 -0.51
C CYS A 140 10.86 -4.35 -0.47
N GLY A 141 10.50 -5.10 0.59
CA GLY A 141 9.13 -5.50 0.85
C GLY A 141 8.19 -4.31 1.02
N GLN A 142 8.63 -3.22 1.70
CA GLN A 142 7.84 -1.98 1.78
C GLN A 142 7.63 -1.31 0.41
N LEU A 143 8.66 -1.29 -0.45
CA LEU A 143 8.51 -0.76 -1.82
C LEU A 143 7.54 -1.61 -2.65
N ALA A 144 7.56 -2.92 -2.49
CA ALA A 144 6.64 -3.83 -3.20
C ALA A 144 5.17 -3.57 -2.86
N LEU A 145 4.86 -3.12 -1.64
CA LEU A 145 3.48 -2.85 -1.21
C LEU A 145 2.76 -1.82 -2.08
N TYR A 146 3.47 -0.89 -2.69
CA TYR A 146 2.87 0.09 -3.62
C TYR A 146 2.24 -0.56 -4.85
N LEU A 147 2.64 -1.77 -5.19
CA LEU A 147 2.10 -2.54 -6.32
C LEU A 147 1.10 -3.61 -5.86
N VAL A 148 1.41 -4.31 -4.77
CA VAL A 148 0.57 -5.41 -4.28
C VAL A 148 -0.67 -4.92 -3.53
N MET A 149 -0.56 -3.82 -2.77
CA MET A 149 -1.68 -3.18 -2.08
C MET A 149 -2.25 -2.07 -2.95
N TYR A 150 -3.18 -2.43 -3.85
CA TYR A 150 -3.79 -1.45 -4.73
C TYR A 150 -4.54 -0.37 -3.95
N SER A 151 -4.17 0.88 -4.19
CA SER A 151 -4.92 2.07 -3.79
C SER A 151 -4.63 3.21 -4.76
N PRO A 152 -5.64 4.01 -5.18
CA PRO A 152 -5.40 5.24 -5.94
C PRO A 152 -4.81 6.37 -5.10
N LEU A 153 -4.80 6.21 -3.79
CA LEU A 153 -4.13 7.10 -2.82
C LEU A 153 -3.18 6.27 -1.97
N GLN A 154 -1.88 6.44 -2.18
CA GLN A 154 -0.83 5.77 -1.43
C GLN A 154 -0.17 6.73 -0.43
N MET A 155 0.11 6.23 0.76
CA MET A 155 0.84 6.99 1.76
C MET A 155 2.34 6.82 1.61
N ALA A 156 3.11 7.78 2.13
CA ALA A 156 4.53 7.68 2.40
C ALA A 156 4.68 7.80 3.92
N ALA A 157 4.64 6.67 4.62
CA ALA A 157 4.33 6.60 6.04
C ALA A 157 5.53 6.80 6.97
N ASP A 158 6.71 7.10 6.44
CA ASP A 158 7.91 7.35 7.23
C ASP A 158 8.19 8.85 7.41
N LEU A 159 9.16 9.17 8.23
CA LEU A 159 9.60 10.54 8.47
C LEU A 159 10.55 11.02 7.35
N PRO A 160 10.56 12.33 7.04
CA PRO A 160 11.46 12.89 6.03
C PRO A 160 12.93 12.57 6.30
N GLU A 161 13.35 12.57 7.57
CA GLU A 161 14.72 12.25 8.00
C GLU A 161 15.10 10.79 7.72
N ASN A 162 14.12 9.87 7.77
CA ASN A 162 14.32 8.48 7.44
C ASN A 162 14.43 8.29 5.93
N TYR A 163 13.57 8.94 5.15
CA TYR A 163 13.70 8.93 3.69
C TYR A 163 15.04 9.48 3.20
N ALA A 164 15.57 10.50 3.86
CA ALA A 164 16.88 11.05 3.53
C ALA A 164 18.03 10.04 3.72
N LYS A 165 17.89 9.06 4.62
CA LYS A 165 18.88 7.97 4.79
C LYS A 165 18.87 6.97 3.63
N TYR A 166 17.73 6.82 2.96
CA TYR A 166 17.46 5.83 1.89
C TYR A 166 16.98 6.53 0.62
N ASP A 167 17.55 7.69 0.29
CA ASP A 167 17.06 8.54 -0.80
C ASP A 167 17.05 7.84 -2.17
N ASP A 168 17.99 6.94 -2.41
CA ASP A 168 18.07 6.12 -3.60
C ASP A 168 16.94 5.07 -3.69
N ALA A 169 16.52 4.48 -2.57
CA ALA A 169 15.36 3.59 -2.49
C ALA A 169 14.04 4.39 -2.50
N PHE A 170 14.00 5.54 -1.82
CA PHE A 170 12.86 6.45 -1.82
C PHE A 170 12.52 6.96 -3.22
N GLN A 171 13.50 6.98 -4.14
CA GLN A 171 13.26 7.32 -5.54
C GLN A 171 12.19 6.44 -6.18
N PHE A 172 12.05 5.17 -5.77
CA PHE A 172 10.95 4.33 -6.25
C PHE A 172 9.58 4.89 -5.84
N ILE A 173 9.43 5.33 -4.59
CA ILE A 173 8.17 5.91 -4.09
C ILE A 173 7.83 7.21 -4.82
N ARG A 174 8.83 8.02 -5.20
CA ARG A 174 8.62 9.23 -6.00
C ARG A 174 8.18 8.92 -7.44
N ASP A 175 8.64 7.79 -7.99
CA ASP A 175 8.43 7.41 -9.39
C ASP A 175 7.16 6.61 -9.62
N VAL A 176 6.74 5.80 -8.64
CA VAL A 176 5.64 4.85 -8.80
C VAL A 176 4.30 5.56 -9.01
N ALA A 177 3.56 5.10 -10.01
CA ALA A 177 2.21 5.62 -10.26
C ALA A 177 1.18 5.04 -9.26
N VAL A 178 0.04 5.70 -9.16
CA VAL A 178 -1.11 5.26 -8.34
C VAL A 178 -2.36 4.97 -9.19
N ASP A 179 -2.33 5.31 -10.49
CA ASP A 179 -3.41 5.04 -11.44
C ASP A 179 -2.87 4.21 -12.61
N TRP A 180 -3.62 3.20 -13.05
CA TRP A 180 -3.13 2.11 -13.90
C TRP A 180 -4.04 1.83 -15.08
N ASP A 181 -3.47 1.70 -16.28
CA ASP A 181 -4.17 1.26 -17.48
C ASP A 181 -4.24 -0.26 -17.59
N ASP A 182 -3.24 -0.99 -17.06
CA ASP A 182 -3.18 -2.45 -17.11
C ASP A 182 -2.56 -3.01 -15.82
N SER A 183 -2.99 -4.19 -15.43
CA SER A 183 -2.43 -4.94 -14.30
C SER A 183 -2.32 -6.42 -14.65
N ARG A 184 -1.12 -6.98 -14.45
CA ARG A 184 -0.80 -8.38 -14.72
C ARG A 184 -0.34 -9.05 -13.43
N TYR A 185 -1.07 -10.07 -13.00
CA TYR A 185 -0.65 -10.95 -11.92
C TYR A 185 0.27 -12.02 -12.53
N ILE A 186 1.56 -11.93 -12.25
CA ILE A 186 2.60 -12.75 -12.89
C ILE A 186 2.66 -14.13 -12.25
N GLU A 187 2.70 -14.16 -10.93
CA GLU A 187 2.65 -15.35 -10.10
C GLU A 187 2.03 -15.01 -8.77
N ALA A 188 1.32 -15.96 -8.16
CA ALA A 188 0.64 -15.74 -6.90
C ALA A 188 0.24 -17.06 -6.24
N GLU A 189 0.47 -17.14 -4.92
CA GLU A 189 -0.07 -18.17 -4.04
C GLU A 189 -0.56 -17.50 -2.75
N PRO A 190 -1.86 -17.57 -2.44
CA PRO A 190 -2.42 -16.88 -1.28
C PRO A 190 -1.75 -17.28 0.04
N GLY A 191 -1.18 -16.29 0.73
CA GLY A 191 -0.48 -16.48 1.99
C GLY A 191 1.02 -16.73 1.84
N ASP A 192 1.52 -17.05 0.65
CA ASP A 192 2.92 -17.37 0.41
C ASP A 192 3.64 -16.25 -0.36
N TYR A 193 3.14 -15.91 -1.57
CA TYR A 193 3.76 -14.86 -2.38
C TYR A 193 2.80 -14.26 -3.43
N ILE A 194 3.19 -13.10 -3.94
CA ILE A 194 2.49 -12.43 -5.04
C ILE A 194 3.45 -11.53 -5.82
N THR A 195 3.42 -11.60 -7.15
CA THR A 195 4.12 -10.67 -8.05
C THR A 195 3.14 -10.04 -9.04
N VAL A 196 3.11 -8.71 -9.07
CA VAL A 196 2.20 -7.91 -9.91
C VAL A 196 2.99 -6.94 -10.77
N ALA A 197 2.65 -6.85 -12.05
CA ALA A 197 3.11 -5.81 -12.97
C ALA A 197 1.95 -4.88 -13.31
N ARG A 198 2.18 -3.55 -13.29
CA ARG A 198 1.16 -2.54 -13.60
C ARG A 198 1.71 -1.50 -14.57
N ARG A 199 0.91 -1.11 -15.57
CA ARG A 199 1.22 -0.02 -16.49
C ARG A 199 0.63 1.29 -15.98
N ALA A 200 1.47 2.31 -15.82
CA ALA A 200 1.04 3.62 -15.39
C ALA A 200 0.12 4.25 -16.44
N LYS A 201 -1.00 4.81 -15.98
CA LYS A 201 -2.04 5.37 -16.84
C LYS A 201 -1.54 6.46 -17.77
N GLY A 202 -1.91 6.36 -19.03
CA GLY A 202 -1.53 7.31 -20.07
C GLY A 202 -0.05 7.27 -20.46
N THR A 203 0.69 6.22 -20.07
CA THR A 203 2.12 6.05 -20.39
C THR A 203 2.41 4.63 -20.84
N ASP A 204 3.64 4.42 -21.32
CA ASP A 204 4.18 3.09 -21.61
C ASP A 204 5.08 2.56 -20.49
N ASN A 205 5.14 3.25 -19.36
CA ASN A 205 5.94 2.84 -18.22
C ASN A 205 5.24 1.74 -17.42
N TRP A 206 6.04 0.78 -16.97
CA TRP A 206 5.56 -0.32 -16.13
C TRP A 206 6.28 -0.33 -14.77
N PHE A 207 5.58 -0.82 -13.80
CA PHE A 207 6.12 -1.08 -12.46
C PHE A 207 5.81 -2.50 -12.06
N VAL A 208 6.75 -3.17 -11.39
CA VAL A 208 6.56 -4.54 -10.89
C VAL A 208 6.87 -4.57 -9.41
N GLY A 209 6.03 -5.23 -8.63
CA GLY A 209 6.27 -5.50 -7.21
C GLY A 209 6.05 -6.97 -6.90
N GLY A 210 6.97 -7.57 -6.19
CA GLY A 210 6.88 -8.91 -5.63
C GLY A 210 7.05 -8.89 -4.12
N LYS A 211 6.26 -9.69 -3.43
CA LYS A 211 6.25 -9.80 -1.97
C LYS A 211 6.05 -11.26 -1.57
N CYS A 212 6.77 -11.70 -0.55
CA CYS A 212 6.63 -13.05 0.01
C CYS A 212 6.37 -13.04 1.52
N ASP A 213 6.01 -14.20 2.02
CA ASP A 213 5.84 -14.54 3.43
C ASP A 213 7.19 -14.68 4.18
N GLU A 214 7.17 -15.30 5.35
CA GLU A 214 8.35 -15.56 6.19
C GLU A 214 9.28 -16.67 5.68
N ASN A 215 8.94 -17.35 4.59
CA ASN A 215 9.76 -18.43 4.02
C ASN A 215 10.71 -17.95 2.93
N GLY A 216 10.44 -16.75 2.36
CA GLY A 216 11.17 -16.24 1.20
C GLY A 216 10.66 -16.86 -0.11
N HIS A 217 10.98 -16.24 -1.24
CA HIS A 217 10.52 -16.70 -2.55
C HIS A 217 11.54 -16.40 -3.65
N ARG A 218 11.48 -17.16 -4.74
CA ARG A 218 12.26 -16.87 -5.94
C ARG A 218 11.34 -16.50 -7.09
N ALA A 219 11.13 -15.20 -7.27
CA ALA A 219 10.28 -14.65 -8.32
C ALA A 219 10.90 -14.79 -9.71
N VAL A 220 10.05 -15.12 -10.70
CA VAL A 220 10.43 -15.22 -12.12
C VAL A 220 9.50 -14.38 -12.98
N VAL A 221 9.93 -13.17 -13.31
CA VAL A 221 9.16 -12.18 -14.06
C VAL A 221 9.52 -12.25 -15.54
N LYS A 222 8.67 -12.87 -16.36
CA LYS A 222 8.77 -12.79 -17.81
C LYS A 222 8.22 -11.45 -18.30
N LEU A 223 9.02 -10.72 -19.07
CA LEU A 223 8.68 -9.39 -19.58
C LEU A 223 7.82 -9.42 -20.86
N ASP A 224 6.93 -10.40 -20.99
CA ASP A 224 6.08 -10.58 -22.17
C ASP A 224 4.97 -9.53 -22.27
N PHE A 225 4.71 -8.80 -21.19
CA PHE A 225 3.75 -7.70 -21.13
C PHE A 225 4.28 -6.39 -21.73
N LEU A 226 5.59 -6.27 -21.94
CA LEU A 226 6.20 -5.08 -22.55
C LEU A 226 5.87 -4.97 -24.04
N ASP A 227 5.89 -3.75 -24.58
CA ASP A 227 5.60 -3.50 -25.98
C ASP A 227 6.69 -4.10 -26.88
N PRO A 228 6.29 -4.73 -28.00
CA PRO A 228 7.24 -5.26 -28.95
C PRO A 228 8.08 -4.15 -29.61
N GLY A 229 9.38 -4.39 -29.75
CA GLY A 229 10.32 -3.47 -30.39
C GLY A 229 10.82 -2.32 -29.51
N ARG A 230 10.20 -2.08 -28.35
CA ARG A 230 10.59 -1.02 -27.41
C ARG A 230 11.63 -1.49 -26.40
N ARG A 231 12.53 -0.61 -26.02
CA ARG A 231 13.48 -0.80 -24.92
C ARG A 231 12.99 -0.04 -23.67
N TYR A 232 13.36 -0.53 -22.52
CA TYR A 232 13.02 0.06 -21.23
C TYR A 232 14.25 0.20 -20.36
N GLU A 233 14.43 1.36 -19.73
CA GLU A 233 15.33 1.48 -18.60
C GLU A 233 14.70 0.74 -17.41
N CYS A 234 15.42 -0.24 -16.89
CA CYS A 234 14.96 -1.11 -15.81
C CYS A 234 15.80 -0.84 -14.57
N THR A 235 15.18 -0.29 -13.53
CA THR A 235 15.76 -0.18 -12.20
C THR A 235 15.10 -1.18 -11.27
N ILE A 236 15.90 -2.06 -10.66
CA ILE A 236 15.45 -3.13 -9.76
C ILE A 236 15.94 -2.81 -8.36
N TYR A 237 15.01 -2.69 -7.43
CA TYR A 237 15.21 -2.58 -5.99
C TYR A 237 14.88 -3.94 -5.39
N LYS A 238 15.85 -4.62 -4.80
CA LYS A 238 15.68 -5.97 -4.28
C LYS A 238 16.42 -6.19 -2.99
N ASP A 239 15.98 -7.15 -2.22
CA ASP A 239 16.66 -7.60 -1.03
C ASP A 239 18.12 -7.99 -1.33
N ALA A 240 19.04 -7.65 -0.43
CA ALA A 240 20.41 -8.15 -0.46
C ALA A 240 20.44 -9.64 -0.07
N PRO A 241 21.48 -10.38 -0.43
CA PRO A 241 21.58 -11.82 -0.12
C PRO A 241 21.50 -12.18 1.37
N ASP A 242 21.85 -11.23 2.24
CA ASP A 242 21.81 -11.35 3.70
C ASP A 242 20.64 -10.61 4.35
N ALA A 243 19.67 -10.15 3.55
CA ALA A 243 18.45 -9.53 4.05
C ALA A 243 17.56 -10.57 4.78
N ASP A 244 16.89 -10.10 5.84
CA ASP A 244 15.95 -10.89 6.63
C ASP A 244 15.08 -9.90 7.43
N TYR A 245 13.76 -10.05 7.42
CA TYR A 245 12.85 -9.08 8.03
C TYR A 245 13.05 -8.89 9.54
N GLU A 246 13.62 -9.89 10.24
CA GLU A 246 13.91 -9.80 11.68
C GLU A 246 15.33 -9.30 11.97
N LYS A 247 16.32 -9.81 11.22
CA LYS A 247 17.74 -9.66 11.55
C LYS A 247 18.43 -8.55 10.77
N ASN A 248 18.09 -8.37 9.48
CA ASN A 248 18.72 -7.42 8.59
C ASN A 248 17.72 -6.82 7.56
N PRO A 249 16.63 -6.17 8.03
CA PRO A 249 15.53 -5.74 7.16
C PRO A 249 15.88 -4.63 6.18
N LYS A 250 16.95 -3.91 6.41
CA LYS A 250 17.34 -2.73 5.62
C LYS A 250 18.46 -3.01 4.61
N ALA A 251 18.84 -4.29 4.42
CA ALA A 251 19.82 -4.68 3.42
C ALA A 251 19.17 -4.81 2.05
N TYR A 252 19.58 -3.97 1.10
CA TYR A 252 19.05 -3.97 -0.26
C TYR A 252 20.13 -3.69 -1.30
N VAL A 253 19.80 -4.00 -2.56
CA VAL A 253 20.65 -3.74 -3.72
C VAL A 253 19.81 -3.10 -4.82
N ILE A 254 20.32 -2.03 -5.43
CA ILE A 254 19.73 -1.40 -6.62
C ILE A 254 20.58 -1.75 -7.83
N THR A 255 19.94 -2.28 -8.89
CA THR A 255 20.61 -2.57 -10.16
C THR A 255 19.86 -1.89 -11.31
N ARG A 256 20.63 -1.43 -12.32
CA ARG A 256 20.07 -0.76 -13.50
C ARG A 256 20.56 -1.45 -14.77
N ARG A 257 19.66 -1.63 -15.73
CA ARG A 257 19.97 -2.17 -17.05
C ARG A 257 18.89 -1.82 -18.06
N THR A 258 19.18 -1.97 -19.34
CA THR A 258 18.15 -1.89 -20.38
C THR A 258 17.56 -3.28 -20.62
N VAL A 259 16.23 -3.33 -20.72
CA VAL A 259 15.48 -4.57 -21.00
C VAL A 259 14.50 -4.38 -22.14
N LYS A 260 13.99 -5.49 -22.67
CA LYS A 260 12.96 -5.55 -23.72
C LYS A 260 12.04 -6.75 -23.50
N ARG A 261 10.91 -6.76 -24.21
CA ARG A 261 9.99 -7.90 -24.26
C ARG A 261 10.72 -9.22 -24.50
N GLY A 262 10.27 -10.30 -23.89
CA GLY A 262 10.81 -11.66 -24.01
C GLY A 262 12.00 -11.94 -23.08
N GLN A 263 12.52 -10.94 -22.38
CA GLN A 263 13.54 -11.16 -21.35
C GLN A 263 12.89 -11.57 -20.02
N THR A 264 13.70 -12.05 -19.08
CA THR A 264 13.27 -12.48 -17.76
C THR A 264 14.09 -11.78 -16.67
N ILE A 265 13.40 -11.32 -15.64
CA ILE A 265 14.00 -10.87 -14.37
C ILE A 265 13.80 -12.00 -13.36
N LYS A 266 14.88 -12.39 -12.67
CA LYS A 266 14.82 -13.33 -11.54
C LYS A 266 15.27 -12.60 -10.30
N VAL A 267 14.49 -12.71 -9.21
CA VAL A 267 14.78 -12.08 -7.92
C VAL A 267 14.62 -13.12 -6.82
N ASP A 268 15.63 -13.26 -5.98
CA ASP A 268 15.50 -14.00 -4.74
C ASP A 268 15.00 -13.01 -3.67
N GLU A 269 13.82 -13.25 -3.13
CA GLU A 269 13.19 -12.48 -2.06
C GLU A 269 13.58 -13.08 -0.72
N ALA A 270 14.04 -12.24 0.20
CA ALA A 270 14.37 -12.66 1.56
C ALA A 270 13.11 -13.07 2.32
N ARG A 271 13.28 -13.71 3.47
CA ARG A 271 12.18 -13.94 4.42
C ARG A 271 11.48 -12.61 4.76
N GLY A 272 10.15 -12.55 4.62
CA GLY A 272 9.35 -11.35 4.80
C GLY A 272 9.68 -10.22 3.83
N GLY A 273 10.41 -10.54 2.77
CA GLY A 273 10.99 -9.60 1.84
C GLY A 273 10.17 -9.32 0.59
N GLY A 274 10.86 -8.77 -0.40
CA GLY A 274 10.27 -8.47 -1.68
C GLY A 274 11.19 -7.70 -2.62
N PHE A 275 10.61 -7.22 -3.71
CA PHE A 275 11.33 -6.38 -4.67
C PHE A 275 10.37 -5.41 -5.36
N ALA A 276 10.95 -4.34 -5.90
CA ALA A 276 10.24 -3.38 -6.75
C ALA A 276 11.06 -3.08 -8.01
N VAL A 277 10.38 -2.88 -9.13
CA VAL A 277 11.02 -2.58 -10.41
C VAL A 277 10.32 -1.40 -11.07
N SER A 278 11.10 -0.44 -11.54
CA SER A 278 10.65 0.62 -12.45
C SER A 278 11.13 0.29 -13.86
N LEU A 279 10.24 0.33 -14.84
CA LEU A 279 10.49 0.09 -16.26
C LEU A 279 10.05 1.33 -17.04
N LYS A 280 10.98 2.24 -17.29
CA LYS A 280 10.74 3.50 -18.03
C LYS A 280 10.97 3.27 -19.53
N ALA A 281 9.95 3.55 -20.34
CA ALA A 281 10.02 3.41 -21.81
C ALA A 281 11.05 4.38 -22.39
N LEU A 282 11.91 3.89 -23.31
CA LEU A 282 12.94 4.64 -24.00
C LEU A 282 12.52 5.01 -25.43
#